data_3ded4c003ad5b1a5085ef9a59bf3393a
#
_entry.id   3ded4c003ad5b1a5085ef9a59bf3393a
#
_cell.length_a   1.000
_cell.length_b   1.000
_cell.length_c   1.000
_cell.angle_alpha   90.00
_cell.angle_beta   90.00
_cell.angle_gamma   90.00
#
_symmetry.space_group_name_H-M   'P 1'
#
loop_
_entity.id
_entity.type
_entity.pdbx_description
1 polymer ?
#
loop_
_entity_poly.entity_id
_entity_poly.type
_entity_poly.pdbx_seq_one_letter_code
_entity_poly.pdbx_strand_id
1 'polypeptide(L)'
;LKGVVEAVARNMNLRVSADSRPEQGSFYRSDHFPFAKAGVPSISLKEGDDYVGHSKEWGEEQFKAYNSAHYHQPSDEMRDTWDFRGMIQEGEIALAIGRMISDMPEKPKFNPGDEFAKPTR
;
A
#
# COMPACT_ATOMS: atom_id res chain seq x y z
N LEU A 1 9.98 7.45 2.61
CA LEU A 1 9.35 7.05 1.34
C LEU A 1 8.06 7.81 1.02
N LYS A 2 7.39 8.43 2.00
CA LYS A 2 6.11 9.15 1.81
C LYS A 2 6.16 10.13 0.62
N GLY A 3 7.18 10.98 0.53
CA GLY A 3 7.31 11.95 -0.56
C GLY A 3 7.43 11.31 -1.94
N VAL A 4 8.05 10.13 -2.04
CA VAL A 4 8.12 9.37 -3.31
C VAL A 4 6.73 8.88 -3.72
N VAL A 5 6.00 8.28 -2.78
CA VAL A 5 4.62 7.80 -3.03
C VAL A 5 3.72 8.95 -3.47
N GLU A 6 3.78 10.08 -2.77
CA GLU A 6 2.99 11.28 -3.12
C GLU A 6 3.37 11.86 -4.49
N ALA A 7 4.65 11.83 -4.87
CA ALA A 7 5.09 12.29 -6.20
C ALA A 7 4.56 11.38 -7.31
N VAL A 8 4.68 10.06 -7.13
CA VAL A 8 4.15 9.08 -8.10
C VAL A 8 2.63 9.21 -8.22
N ALA A 9 1.92 9.27 -7.10
CA ALA A 9 0.47 9.43 -7.09
C ALA A 9 0.01 10.69 -7.86
N ARG A 10 0.66 11.85 -7.63
CA ARG A 10 0.36 13.06 -8.39
C ARG A 10 0.58 12.89 -9.90
N ASN A 11 1.67 12.27 -10.30
CA ASN A 11 1.97 12.04 -11.72
C ASN A 11 0.96 11.11 -12.40
N MET A 12 0.34 10.22 -11.63
CA MET A 12 -0.70 9.30 -12.10
C MET A 12 -2.13 9.83 -11.87
N ASN A 13 -2.26 11.09 -11.45
CA ASN A 13 -3.55 11.72 -11.10
C ASN A 13 -4.32 10.95 -10.01
N LEU A 14 -3.58 10.41 -9.06
CA LEU A 14 -4.10 9.69 -7.90
C LEU A 14 -3.87 10.51 -6.61
N ARG A 15 -4.61 10.15 -5.57
CA ARG A 15 -4.51 10.75 -4.25
C ARG A 15 -4.05 9.71 -3.23
N VAL A 16 -3.07 10.08 -2.41
CA VAL A 16 -2.68 9.28 -1.25
C VAL A 16 -3.63 9.59 -0.10
N SER A 17 -4.23 8.57 0.48
CA SER A 17 -5.02 8.65 1.71
C SER A 17 -4.28 7.98 2.88
N ALA A 18 -4.67 8.33 4.09
CA ALA A 18 -4.25 7.59 5.27
C ALA A 18 -4.93 6.20 5.30
N ASP A 19 -4.35 5.28 6.06
CA ASP A 19 -4.99 3.99 6.32
C ASP A 19 -6.36 4.23 6.99
N SER A 20 -7.42 3.72 6.37
CA SER A 20 -8.79 3.87 6.86
C SER A 20 -9.10 2.92 8.03
N ARG A 21 -8.24 1.95 8.29
CA ARG A 21 -8.41 0.91 9.30
C ARG A 21 -7.13 0.65 10.11
N PRO A 22 -6.53 1.70 10.71
CA PRO A 22 -5.25 1.58 11.41
C PRO A 22 -5.31 0.63 12.62
N GLU A 23 -6.50 0.46 13.22
CA GLU A 23 -6.74 -0.47 14.33
C GLU A 23 -6.50 -1.93 13.96
N GLN A 24 -6.53 -2.28 12.68
CA GLN A 24 -6.23 -3.62 12.19
C GLN A 24 -4.73 -3.95 12.22
N GLY A 25 -3.87 -2.94 12.38
CA GLY A 25 -2.44 -3.10 12.48
C GLY A 25 -1.80 -3.82 11.28
N SER A 26 -2.37 -3.64 10.09
CA SER A 26 -1.96 -4.36 8.89
C SER A 26 -0.50 -4.11 8.50
N PHE A 27 0.06 -2.95 8.80
CA PHE A 27 1.48 -2.66 8.61
C PHE A 27 2.39 -3.65 9.36
N TYR A 28 2.02 -4.03 10.59
CA TYR A 28 2.81 -4.92 11.46
C TYR A 28 2.63 -6.41 11.14
N ARG A 29 1.71 -6.76 10.26
CA ARG A 29 1.32 -8.13 9.92
C ARG A 29 1.65 -8.53 8.48
N SER A 30 2.40 -7.72 7.78
CA SER A 30 2.73 -7.92 6.36
C SER A 30 4.25 -8.11 6.18
N ASP A 31 4.66 -8.67 5.07
CA ASP A 31 6.02 -9.15 4.80
C ASP A 31 7.10 -8.04 4.77
N HIS A 32 6.69 -6.78 4.61
CA HIS A 32 7.61 -5.64 4.69
C HIS A 32 8.05 -5.30 6.13
N PHE A 33 7.31 -5.75 7.14
CA PHE A 33 7.57 -5.41 8.53
C PHE A 33 8.94 -5.90 9.07
N PRO A 34 9.41 -7.12 8.76
CA PRO A 34 10.77 -7.53 9.12
C PRO A 34 11.86 -6.60 8.58
N PHE A 35 11.67 -6.06 7.37
CA PHE A 35 12.61 -5.08 6.79
C PHE A 35 12.56 -3.75 7.54
N ALA A 36 11.37 -3.25 7.89
CA ALA A 36 11.23 -2.05 8.70
C ALA A 36 11.95 -2.21 10.04
N LYS A 37 11.77 -3.32 10.76
CA LYS A 37 12.50 -3.64 12.01
C LYS A 37 14.03 -3.69 11.83
N ALA A 38 14.48 -4.13 10.67
CA ALA A 38 15.91 -4.13 10.33
C ALA A 38 16.46 -2.74 9.99
N GLY A 39 15.62 -1.71 9.96
CA GLY A 39 16.00 -0.33 9.64
C GLY A 39 15.98 -0.03 8.13
N VAL A 40 15.30 -0.84 7.33
CA VAL A 40 15.07 -0.60 5.91
C VAL A 40 13.70 0.06 5.74
N PRO A 41 13.62 1.30 5.23
CA PRO A 41 12.36 1.97 4.99
C PRO A 41 11.48 1.15 4.05
N SER A 42 10.28 0.85 4.49
CA SER A 42 9.34 -0.01 3.80
C SER A 42 7.97 0.66 3.69
N ILE A 43 7.23 0.32 2.67
CA ILE A 43 5.85 0.78 2.46
C ILE A 43 4.95 -0.43 2.23
N SER A 44 3.71 -0.32 2.66
CA SER A 44 2.61 -1.20 2.26
C SER A 44 1.67 -0.39 1.38
N LEU A 45 1.60 -0.74 0.11
CA LEU A 45 0.60 -0.17 -0.78
C LEU A 45 -0.71 -0.91 -0.57
N LYS A 46 -1.79 -0.17 -0.61
CA LYS A 46 -3.15 -0.70 -0.57
C LYS A 46 -4.05 0.16 -1.43
N GLU A 47 -5.06 -0.46 -1.99
CA GLU A 47 -6.18 0.25 -2.57
C GLU A 47 -6.86 1.12 -1.51
N GLY A 48 -7.29 2.30 -1.93
CA GLY A 48 -8.13 3.16 -1.10
C GLY A 48 -9.60 2.72 -1.15
N ASP A 49 -10.44 3.44 -0.43
CA ASP A 49 -11.89 3.20 -0.42
C ASP A 49 -12.63 4.06 -1.48
N ASP A 50 -11.90 4.82 -2.30
CA ASP A 50 -12.46 5.79 -3.27
C ASP A 50 -12.34 5.23 -4.69
N TYR A 51 -13.33 4.44 -5.09
CA TYR A 51 -13.39 3.79 -6.38
C TYR A 51 -14.10 4.67 -7.41
N VAL A 52 -13.51 4.81 -8.59
CA VAL A 52 -14.09 5.61 -9.68
C VAL A 52 -15.48 5.08 -10.07
N GLY A 53 -16.48 5.98 -10.03
CA GLY A 53 -17.86 5.63 -10.37
C GLY A 53 -18.67 4.97 -9.26
N HIS A 54 -18.11 4.85 -8.06
CA HIS A 54 -18.78 4.26 -6.90
C HIS A 54 -18.78 5.21 -5.70
N SER A 55 -19.66 4.96 -4.74
CA SER A 55 -19.63 5.66 -3.45
C SER A 55 -18.54 5.07 -2.56
N LYS A 56 -18.13 5.82 -1.54
CA LYS A 56 -17.16 5.35 -0.54
C LYS A 56 -17.68 4.12 0.23
N GLU A 57 -18.96 4.11 0.52
CA GLU A 57 -19.64 3.01 1.20
C GLU A 57 -19.54 1.71 0.38
N TRP A 58 -19.62 1.81 -0.95
CA TRP A 58 -19.46 0.66 -1.83
C TRP A 58 -18.08 0.01 -1.66
N GLY A 59 -17.01 0.80 -1.62
CA GLY A 59 -15.65 0.29 -1.39
C GLY A 59 -15.52 -0.45 -0.06
N GLU A 60 -16.08 0.12 1.01
CA GLU A 60 -16.11 -0.54 2.32
C GLU A 60 -16.90 -1.86 2.30
N GLU A 61 -18.02 -1.90 1.60
CA GLU A 61 -18.85 -3.11 1.47
C GLU A 61 -18.09 -4.21 0.71
N GLN A 62 -17.40 -3.86 -0.39
CA GLN A 62 -16.59 -4.84 -1.13
C GLN A 62 -15.46 -5.40 -0.27
N PHE A 63 -14.75 -4.55 0.46
CA PHE A 63 -13.71 -4.97 1.39
C PHE A 63 -14.26 -5.93 2.46
N LYS A 64 -15.36 -5.58 3.10
CA LYS A 64 -16.00 -6.43 4.13
C LYS A 64 -16.48 -7.76 3.57
N ALA A 65 -17.12 -7.74 2.40
CA ALA A 65 -17.63 -8.93 1.74
C ALA A 65 -16.49 -9.91 1.40
N TYR A 66 -15.41 -9.40 0.79
CA TYR A 66 -14.25 -10.23 0.46
C TYR A 66 -13.59 -10.81 1.71
N ASN A 67 -13.31 -9.98 2.70
CA ASN A 67 -12.61 -10.42 3.91
C ASN A 67 -13.40 -11.42 4.73
N SER A 68 -14.73 -11.32 4.76
CA SER A 68 -15.57 -12.26 5.50
C SER A 68 -15.75 -13.61 4.82
N ALA A 69 -15.71 -13.65 3.49
CA ALA A 69 -16.09 -14.83 2.72
C ALA A 69 -14.89 -15.55 2.05
N HIS A 70 -13.82 -14.82 1.73
CA HIS A 70 -12.75 -15.34 0.87
C HIS A 70 -11.35 -15.20 1.45
N TYR A 71 -11.03 -14.08 2.08
CA TYR A 71 -9.67 -13.80 2.55
C TYR A 71 -9.14 -14.92 3.48
N HIS A 72 -8.04 -15.57 3.09
CA HIS A 72 -7.44 -16.73 3.77
C HIS A 72 -8.40 -17.93 3.92
N GLN A 73 -9.34 -18.09 2.99
CA GLN A 73 -10.26 -19.23 2.94
C GLN A 73 -10.02 -20.06 1.67
N PRO A 74 -10.43 -21.35 1.65
CA PRO A 74 -10.37 -22.18 0.44
C PRO A 74 -11.13 -21.60 -0.76
N SER A 75 -12.10 -20.72 -0.52
CA SER A 75 -12.88 -20.01 -1.54
C SER A 75 -12.16 -18.81 -2.18
N ASP A 76 -10.92 -18.51 -1.73
CA ASP A 76 -10.07 -17.46 -2.32
C ASP A 76 -9.39 -18.01 -3.59
N GLU A 77 -10.17 -18.21 -4.61
CA GLU A 77 -9.77 -18.75 -5.89
C GLU A 77 -9.97 -17.72 -7.00
N MET A 78 -9.12 -17.77 -8.02
CA MET A 78 -9.27 -16.93 -9.20
C MET A 78 -10.59 -17.21 -9.91
N ARG A 79 -11.29 -16.16 -10.30
CA ARG A 79 -12.58 -16.24 -11.00
C ARG A 79 -12.54 -15.47 -12.30
N ASP A 80 -13.24 -15.93 -13.32
CA ASP A 80 -13.35 -15.26 -14.62
C ASP A 80 -14.00 -13.87 -14.54
N THR A 81 -14.68 -13.59 -13.43
CA THR A 81 -15.34 -12.30 -13.17
C THR A 81 -14.43 -11.26 -12.52
N TRP A 82 -13.18 -11.59 -12.22
CA TRP A 82 -12.25 -10.63 -11.61
C TRP A 82 -11.90 -9.51 -12.57
N ASP A 83 -11.91 -8.30 -12.06
CA ASP A 83 -11.42 -7.11 -12.75
C ASP A 83 -10.00 -6.79 -12.28
N PHE A 84 -9.03 -7.02 -13.14
CA PHE A 84 -7.61 -6.83 -12.82
C PHE A 84 -7.13 -5.39 -12.97
N ARG A 85 -7.99 -4.44 -13.37
CA ARG A 85 -7.57 -3.04 -13.59
C ARG A 85 -6.96 -2.41 -12.36
N GLY A 86 -7.51 -2.68 -11.17
CA GLY A 86 -6.95 -2.22 -9.90
C GLY A 86 -5.57 -2.80 -9.62
N MET A 87 -5.40 -4.12 -9.78
CA MET A 87 -4.11 -4.80 -9.58
C MET A 87 -3.04 -4.30 -10.56
N ILE A 88 -3.41 -4.04 -11.82
CA ILE A 88 -2.52 -3.46 -12.82
C ILE A 88 -2.08 -2.07 -12.38
N GLN A 89 -3.02 -1.22 -11.95
CA GLN A 89 -2.72 0.13 -11.47
C GLN A 89 -1.76 0.10 -10.26
N GLU A 90 -1.98 -0.79 -9.30
CA GLU A 90 -1.04 -0.96 -8.18
C GLU A 90 0.34 -1.42 -8.61
N GLY A 91 0.42 -2.34 -9.57
CA GLY A 91 1.68 -2.77 -10.16
C GLY A 91 2.43 -1.63 -10.85
N GLU A 92 1.73 -0.77 -11.59
CA GLU A 92 2.30 0.42 -12.23
C GLU A 92 2.81 1.43 -11.19
N ILE A 93 2.05 1.66 -10.12
CA ILE A 93 2.46 2.51 -9.00
C ILE A 93 3.73 1.95 -8.34
N ALA A 94 3.73 0.66 -8.02
CA ALA A 94 4.87 0.00 -7.38
C ALA A 94 6.13 0.08 -8.27
N LEU A 95 5.99 -0.14 -9.57
CA LEU A 95 7.08 -0.02 -10.54
C LEU A 95 7.61 1.42 -10.61
N ALA A 96 6.73 2.43 -10.65
CA ALA A 96 7.12 3.83 -10.70
C ALA A 96 7.86 4.25 -9.41
N ILE A 97 7.36 3.82 -8.24
CA ILE A 97 8.03 4.04 -6.95
C ILE A 97 9.41 3.37 -6.94
N GLY A 98 9.50 2.11 -7.37
CA GLY A 98 10.76 1.37 -7.41
C GLY A 98 11.80 2.04 -8.29
N ARG A 99 11.41 2.50 -9.49
CA ARG A 99 12.29 3.28 -10.39
C ARG A 99 12.76 4.57 -9.75
N MET A 100 11.84 5.36 -9.18
CA MET A 100 12.20 6.62 -8.55
C MET A 100 13.19 6.41 -7.38
N ILE A 101 13.02 5.35 -6.60
CA ILE A 101 13.93 5.01 -5.50
C ILE A 101 15.29 4.55 -6.02
N SER A 102 15.32 3.72 -7.07
CA SER A 102 16.58 3.21 -7.63
C SER A 102 17.45 4.31 -8.23
N ASP A 103 16.83 5.37 -8.73
CA ASP A 103 17.52 6.53 -9.32
C ASP A 103 17.93 7.59 -8.27
N MET A 104 17.63 7.38 -6.98
CA MET A 104 18.03 8.29 -5.92
C MET A 104 19.56 8.26 -5.70
N PRO A 105 20.21 9.43 -5.54
CA PRO A 105 21.64 9.48 -5.26
C PRO A 105 22.00 8.91 -3.87
N GLU A 106 21.05 8.93 -2.95
CA GLU A 106 21.19 8.38 -1.60
C GLU A 106 20.09 7.37 -1.28
N LYS A 107 20.43 6.36 -0.48
CA LYS A 107 19.45 5.40 0.01
C LYS A 107 18.39 6.09 0.88
N PRO A 108 17.12 5.74 0.73
CA PRO A 108 16.06 6.23 1.61
C PRO A 108 16.37 5.95 3.07
N LYS A 109 15.97 6.88 3.93
CA LYS A 109 16.10 6.77 5.39
C LYS A 109 14.71 6.99 6.01
N PHE A 110 14.52 6.48 7.21
CA PHE A 110 13.35 6.85 8.03
C PHE A 110 13.41 8.33 8.39
N ASN A 111 12.26 8.95 8.55
CA ASN A 111 12.18 10.31 9.06
C ASN A 111 12.64 10.35 10.53
N PRO A 112 13.24 11.46 10.97
CA PRO A 112 13.54 11.64 12.40
C PRO A 112 12.26 11.46 13.25
N GLY A 113 12.38 10.67 14.32
CA GLY A 113 11.24 10.37 15.22
C GLY A 113 10.34 9.23 14.77
N ASP A 114 10.60 8.60 13.63
CA ASP A 114 9.92 7.37 13.24
C ASP A 114 10.31 6.22 14.18
N GLU A 115 9.35 5.36 14.55
CA GLU A 115 9.58 4.26 15.48
C GLU A 115 10.66 3.25 15.01
N PHE A 116 10.88 3.17 13.69
CA PHE A 116 11.90 2.31 13.08
C PHE A 116 13.19 3.06 12.74
N ALA A 117 13.25 4.36 12.95
CA ALA A 117 14.47 5.11 12.78
C ALA A 117 15.49 4.66 13.84
N LYS A 118 16.59 4.03 13.41
CA LYS A 118 17.68 3.69 14.33
C LYS A 118 18.22 4.98 14.94
N PRO A 119 18.47 5.02 16.27
CA PRO A 119 19.18 6.15 16.86
C PRO A 119 20.49 6.37 16.10
N THR A 120 20.73 7.58 15.65
CA THR A 120 22.06 7.99 15.18
C THR A 120 23.03 7.80 16.34
N ARG A 121 23.94 6.84 16.22
CA ARG A 121 25.09 6.69 17.13
C ARG A 121 26.10 7.79 16.89
#